data_e0bea9fab01bcc08d3b369bf5641cc0b
#
_entry.id   e0bea9fab01bcc08d3b369bf5641cc0b
#
_cell.length_a   1.000
_cell.length_b   1.000
_cell.length_c   1.000
_cell.angle_alpha   90.00
_cell.angle_beta   90.00
_cell.angle_gamma   90.00
#
_symmetry.space_group_name_H-M   'P 1'
#
loop_
_entity.id
_entity.type
_entity.pdbx_description
1 polymer ?
#
loop_
_entity_poly.entity_id
_entity_poly.type
_entity_poly.pdbx_seq_one_letter_code
_entity_poly.pdbx_strand_id
1 'polypeptide(L)'
;MKILVPVKRVVDYNVKVRVKSDGTGVDIANVKMSMNPFDEIAVEEAVRLKEKGVATEVIAVSCGVAQCQETLRTAMAIGADRGILVETGQELQPLAVAKLLKALIDKEQPGLVILGKQAIDDDANQTGQMLAALADLPQATFASKVEVSGDKVNVTREVDGGLETLSLSMPAVITTDLRLNEPRYVTLPNIMKAKKKQLDTVKPEELGVDIAPRLKTLKVSEPPKRGAGVKVPDVATLVAKLKNEAKVI
;
A
#
# COMPACT_ATOMS: atom_id res chain seq x y z
N MET A 1 -14.68 -16.45 2.77
CA MET A 1 -13.60 -16.31 1.74
C MET A 1 -12.30 -15.89 2.37
N LYS A 2 -11.15 -16.08 1.69
CA LYS A 2 -9.87 -15.52 2.08
C LYS A 2 -9.74 -14.07 1.58
N ILE A 3 -9.00 -13.23 2.32
CA ILE A 3 -8.56 -11.90 1.86
C ILE A 3 -7.03 -11.87 1.86
N LEU A 4 -6.43 -11.47 0.74
CA LEU A 4 -4.99 -11.25 0.59
C LEU A 4 -4.68 -9.76 0.78
N VAL A 5 -3.74 -9.45 1.67
CA VAL A 5 -3.39 -8.06 2.00
C VAL A 5 -1.89 -7.84 1.80
N PRO A 6 -1.47 -7.33 0.66
CA PRO A 6 -0.09 -6.88 0.45
C PRO A 6 0.27 -5.72 1.39
N VAL A 7 1.45 -5.79 2.01
CA VAL A 7 1.97 -4.76 2.91
C VAL A 7 3.43 -4.46 2.58
N LYS A 8 3.79 -3.18 2.46
CA LYS A 8 5.14 -2.74 2.13
C LYS A 8 5.85 -2.21 3.37
N ARG A 9 7.12 -2.59 3.54
CA ARG A 9 8.04 -1.99 4.51
C ARG A 9 8.63 -0.74 3.91
N VAL A 10 8.40 0.41 4.53
CA VAL A 10 8.83 1.73 4.07
C VAL A 10 9.57 2.48 5.18
N VAL A 11 10.29 3.55 4.84
CA VAL A 11 10.82 4.48 5.84
C VAL A 11 9.65 5.10 6.62
N ASP A 12 9.74 5.11 7.96
CA ASP A 12 8.71 5.70 8.81
C ASP A 12 8.51 7.19 8.46
N TYR A 13 7.26 7.61 8.33
CA TYR A 13 6.90 8.96 7.88
C TYR A 13 7.39 10.08 8.81
N ASN A 14 7.78 9.77 10.05
CA ASN A 14 8.41 10.74 10.96
C ASN A 14 9.92 10.90 10.71
N VAL A 15 10.54 10.04 9.90
CA VAL A 15 11.97 10.14 9.58
C VAL A 15 12.19 11.21 8.52
N LYS A 16 13.07 12.16 8.79
CA LYS A 16 13.56 13.07 7.77
C LYS A 16 14.56 12.35 6.88
N VAL A 17 14.13 11.96 5.70
CA VAL A 17 14.97 11.28 4.70
C VAL A 17 16.08 12.21 4.18
N ARG A 18 17.22 11.60 3.80
CA ARG A 18 18.37 12.29 3.21
C ARG A 18 18.76 11.60 1.91
N VAL A 19 19.28 12.37 0.99
CA VAL A 19 19.86 11.83 -0.25
C VAL A 19 21.26 11.30 0.05
N LYS A 20 21.63 10.17 -0.52
CA LYS A 20 23.01 9.66 -0.48
C LYS A 20 23.96 10.68 -1.10
N SER A 21 25.20 10.74 -0.61
CA SER A 21 26.23 11.70 -1.11
C SER A 21 26.53 11.56 -2.61
N ASP A 22 26.34 10.37 -3.16
CA ASP A 22 26.53 10.06 -4.58
C ASP A 22 25.27 10.35 -5.44
N GLY A 23 24.15 10.74 -4.83
CA GLY A 23 22.89 11.00 -5.52
C GLY A 23 22.20 9.77 -6.10
N THR A 24 22.62 8.57 -5.77
CA THR A 24 22.07 7.31 -6.35
C THR A 24 20.75 6.88 -5.72
N GLY A 25 20.36 7.46 -4.59
CA GLY A 25 19.15 7.08 -3.87
C GLY A 25 18.99 7.82 -2.55
N VAL A 26 17.99 7.38 -1.79
CA VAL A 26 17.75 7.84 -0.41
C VAL A 26 18.61 7.01 0.54
N ASP A 27 19.21 7.67 1.53
CA ASP A 27 19.95 7.00 2.60
C ASP A 27 18.95 6.41 3.61
N ILE A 28 18.82 5.09 3.56
CA ILE A 28 17.95 4.30 4.46
C ILE A 28 18.74 3.52 5.51
N ALA A 29 20.05 3.73 5.61
CA ALA A 29 20.87 3.06 6.60
C ALA A 29 20.50 3.54 8.02
N ASN A 30 20.21 2.59 8.90
CA ASN A 30 19.88 2.83 10.32
C ASN A 30 18.70 3.79 10.57
N VAL A 31 17.77 3.91 9.65
CA VAL A 31 16.52 4.66 9.85
C VAL A 31 15.41 3.73 10.34
N LYS A 32 14.46 4.31 11.07
CA LYS A 32 13.26 3.57 11.47
C LYS A 32 12.44 3.23 10.24
N MET A 33 12.04 1.97 10.14
CA MET A 33 11.14 1.46 9.11
C MET A 33 9.79 1.11 9.73
N SER A 34 8.72 1.22 8.96
CA SER A 34 7.35 0.90 9.39
C SER A 34 6.56 0.25 8.24
N MET A 35 5.34 -0.20 8.53
CA MET A 35 4.38 -0.53 7.50
C MET A 35 3.92 0.75 6.79
N ASN A 36 3.72 0.66 5.48
CA ASN A 36 3.12 1.76 4.72
C ASN A 36 1.73 2.11 5.29
N PRO A 37 1.44 3.40 5.58
CA PRO A 37 0.18 3.79 6.21
C PRO A 37 -1.07 3.39 5.43
N PHE A 38 -1.03 3.41 4.11
CA PHE A 38 -2.16 2.95 3.29
C PHE A 38 -2.38 1.44 3.40
N ASP A 39 -1.32 0.66 3.66
CA ASP A 39 -1.43 -0.78 3.85
C ASP A 39 -1.95 -1.11 5.26
N GLU A 40 -1.68 -0.28 6.27
CA GLU A 40 -2.31 -0.40 7.60
C GLU A 40 -3.83 -0.27 7.49
N ILE A 41 -4.34 0.67 6.67
CA ILE A 41 -5.75 0.83 6.35
C ILE A 41 -6.31 -0.44 5.70
N ALA A 42 -5.55 -1.04 4.77
CA ALA A 42 -5.94 -2.26 4.08
C ALA A 42 -6.04 -3.46 5.04
N VAL A 43 -5.06 -3.62 5.94
CA VAL A 43 -5.08 -4.67 6.98
C VAL A 43 -6.28 -4.49 7.91
N GLU A 44 -6.51 -3.26 8.40
CA GLU A 44 -7.64 -2.96 9.27
C GLU A 44 -8.97 -3.30 8.60
N GLU A 45 -9.16 -2.94 7.31
CA GLU A 45 -10.39 -3.25 6.60
C GLU A 45 -10.62 -4.75 6.44
N ALA A 46 -9.56 -5.49 6.07
CA ALA A 46 -9.64 -6.96 5.96
C ALA A 46 -10.00 -7.61 7.30
N VAL A 47 -9.44 -7.12 8.40
CA VAL A 47 -9.75 -7.60 9.75
C VAL A 47 -11.20 -7.29 10.13
N ARG A 48 -11.70 -6.07 9.84
CA ARG A 48 -13.10 -5.70 10.05
C ARG A 48 -14.07 -6.56 9.25
N LEU A 49 -13.74 -6.89 8.00
CA LEU A 49 -14.53 -7.81 7.17
C LEU A 49 -14.56 -9.22 7.76
N LYS A 50 -13.45 -9.65 8.35
CA LYS A 50 -13.41 -10.94 9.06
C LYS A 50 -14.25 -10.92 10.34
N GLU A 51 -14.17 -9.87 11.13
CA GLU A 51 -14.98 -9.70 12.35
C GLU A 51 -16.48 -9.66 12.06
N LYS A 52 -16.87 -9.16 10.88
CA LYS A 52 -18.25 -9.21 10.36
C LYS A 52 -18.66 -10.59 9.79
N GLY A 53 -17.77 -11.59 9.81
CA GLY A 53 -18.04 -12.92 9.28
C GLY A 53 -18.00 -13.05 7.74
N VAL A 54 -17.58 -12.01 7.04
CA VAL A 54 -17.44 -11.99 5.58
C VAL A 54 -16.20 -12.78 5.13
N ALA A 55 -15.07 -12.57 5.80
CA ALA A 55 -13.85 -13.32 5.55
C ALA A 55 -13.65 -14.43 6.59
N THR A 56 -13.04 -15.52 6.17
CA THR A 56 -12.64 -16.65 7.04
C THR A 56 -11.18 -16.57 7.41
N GLU A 57 -10.34 -15.98 6.54
CA GLU A 57 -8.89 -15.87 6.72
C GLU A 57 -8.38 -14.58 6.10
N VAL A 58 -7.47 -13.90 6.81
CA VAL A 58 -6.71 -12.73 6.34
C VAL A 58 -5.25 -13.10 6.24
N ILE A 59 -4.68 -13.00 5.03
CA ILE A 59 -3.31 -13.37 4.70
C ILE A 59 -2.53 -12.10 4.38
N ALA A 60 -1.58 -11.73 5.23
CA ALA A 60 -0.67 -10.62 4.92
C ALA A 60 0.49 -11.09 4.04
N VAL A 61 0.85 -10.30 3.03
CA VAL A 61 1.96 -10.60 2.11
C VAL A 61 2.94 -9.44 2.07
N SER A 62 4.24 -9.73 2.12
CA SER A 62 5.27 -8.71 1.86
C SER A 62 6.32 -9.26 0.91
N CYS A 63 6.79 -8.43 0.00
CA CYS A 63 7.85 -8.79 -0.96
C CYS A 63 9.09 -7.93 -0.68
N GLY A 64 10.26 -8.55 -0.49
CA GLY A 64 11.51 -7.83 -0.25
C GLY A 64 12.47 -8.57 0.66
N VAL A 65 13.31 -7.84 1.37
CA VAL A 65 14.36 -8.38 2.24
C VAL A 65 13.77 -9.11 3.47
N ALA A 66 14.58 -9.98 4.11
CA ALA A 66 14.16 -10.75 5.27
C ALA A 66 13.52 -9.90 6.39
N GLN A 67 13.95 -8.63 6.56
CA GLN A 67 13.40 -7.71 7.56
C GLN A 67 11.92 -7.33 7.30
N CYS A 68 11.37 -7.60 6.10
CA CYS A 68 9.94 -7.41 5.82
C CYS A 68 9.06 -8.31 6.70
N GLN A 69 9.62 -9.37 7.31
CA GLN A 69 8.91 -10.16 8.32
C GLN A 69 8.42 -9.34 9.51
N GLU A 70 9.12 -8.26 9.89
CA GLU A 70 8.69 -7.36 10.97
C GLU A 70 7.37 -6.67 10.63
N THR A 71 7.24 -6.20 9.39
CA THR A 71 6.00 -5.62 8.86
C THR A 71 4.86 -6.64 8.85
N LEU A 72 5.14 -7.89 8.43
CA LEU A 72 4.17 -8.99 8.50
C LEU A 72 3.76 -9.30 9.94
N ARG A 73 4.69 -9.29 10.89
CA ARG A 73 4.37 -9.46 12.33
C ARG A 73 3.46 -8.33 12.84
N THR A 74 3.66 -7.10 12.36
CA THR A 74 2.76 -5.97 12.67
C THR A 74 1.37 -6.20 12.09
N ALA A 75 1.24 -6.61 10.81
CA ALA A 75 -0.05 -6.95 10.21
C ALA A 75 -0.77 -8.07 10.99
N MET A 76 -0.03 -9.10 11.40
CA MET A 76 -0.57 -10.18 12.22
C MET A 76 -0.96 -9.73 13.64
N ALA A 77 -0.30 -8.72 14.19
CA ALA A 77 -0.67 -8.13 15.48
C ALA A 77 -1.92 -7.26 15.38
N ILE A 78 -2.18 -6.61 14.23
CA ILE A 78 -3.45 -5.94 13.94
C ILE A 78 -4.59 -6.97 13.87
N GLY A 79 -4.36 -8.13 13.22
CA GLY A 79 -5.37 -9.18 13.20
C GLY A 79 -5.25 -10.20 12.06
N ALA A 80 -4.32 -10.03 11.11
CA ALA A 80 -4.08 -11.03 10.06
C ALA A 80 -3.74 -12.40 10.66
N ASP A 81 -4.19 -13.47 10.02
CA ASP A 81 -4.06 -14.84 10.54
C ASP A 81 -2.67 -15.42 10.35
N ARG A 82 -2.11 -15.21 9.18
CA ARG A 82 -0.76 -15.66 8.82
C ARG A 82 -0.08 -14.67 7.88
N GLY A 83 1.21 -14.87 7.65
CA GLY A 83 1.99 -14.06 6.73
C GLY A 83 2.70 -14.89 5.68
N ILE A 84 2.93 -14.30 4.51
CA ILE A 84 3.78 -14.83 3.45
C ILE A 84 4.84 -13.78 3.13
N LEU A 85 6.10 -14.13 3.28
CA LEU A 85 7.23 -13.33 2.84
C LEU A 85 7.74 -13.87 1.50
N VAL A 86 7.67 -13.05 0.46
CA VAL A 86 8.42 -13.32 -0.78
C VAL A 86 9.79 -12.68 -0.61
N GLU A 87 10.77 -13.51 -0.23
CA GLU A 87 12.10 -13.03 0.16
C GLU A 87 13.02 -12.85 -1.04
N THR A 88 13.52 -11.63 -1.20
CA THR A 88 14.55 -11.29 -2.18
C THR A 88 15.38 -10.11 -1.70
N GLY A 89 16.69 -10.13 -2.01
CA GLY A 89 17.58 -8.99 -1.82
C GLY A 89 17.56 -7.98 -2.96
N GLN A 90 16.84 -8.28 -4.05
CA GLN A 90 16.73 -7.38 -5.19
C GLN A 90 15.67 -6.30 -4.91
N GLU A 91 15.96 -5.06 -5.30
CA GLU A 91 14.97 -3.98 -5.28
C GLU A 91 13.83 -4.30 -6.26
N LEU A 92 12.60 -4.29 -5.76
CA LEU A 92 11.42 -4.64 -6.52
C LEU A 92 10.70 -3.39 -7.03
N GLN A 93 10.35 -3.42 -8.30
CA GLN A 93 9.52 -2.40 -8.95
C GLN A 93 8.04 -2.83 -8.94
N PRO A 94 7.06 -1.91 -9.10
CA PRO A 94 5.64 -2.22 -9.01
C PRO A 94 5.17 -3.39 -9.88
N LEU A 95 5.67 -3.50 -11.12
CA LEU A 95 5.32 -4.60 -12.02
C LEU A 95 5.84 -5.97 -11.52
N ALA A 96 7.04 -6.01 -10.96
CA ALA A 96 7.60 -7.24 -10.38
C ALA A 96 6.76 -7.68 -9.17
N VAL A 97 6.40 -6.74 -8.29
CA VAL A 97 5.52 -7.01 -7.14
C VAL A 97 4.15 -7.50 -7.62
N ALA A 98 3.54 -6.86 -8.62
CA ALA A 98 2.26 -7.28 -9.18
C ALA A 98 2.30 -8.72 -9.73
N LYS A 99 3.38 -9.11 -10.41
CA LYS A 99 3.57 -10.49 -10.89
C LYS A 99 3.69 -11.51 -9.75
N LEU A 100 4.46 -11.17 -8.69
CA LEU A 100 4.60 -12.02 -7.50
C LEU A 100 3.26 -12.20 -6.78
N LEU A 101 2.52 -11.10 -6.61
CA LEU A 101 1.19 -11.14 -6.01
C LEU A 101 0.20 -11.94 -6.86
N LYS A 102 0.27 -11.83 -8.19
CA LYS A 102 -0.56 -12.64 -9.10
C LYS A 102 -0.29 -14.15 -8.90
N ALA A 103 0.96 -14.56 -8.80
CA ALA A 103 1.30 -15.96 -8.53
C ALA A 103 0.75 -16.44 -7.17
N LEU A 104 0.72 -15.57 -6.16
CA LEU A 104 0.12 -15.87 -4.87
C LEU A 104 -1.41 -15.90 -4.94
N ILE A 105 -2.06 -15.05 -5.75
CA ILE A 105 -3.50 -15.14 -6.02
C ILE A 105 -3.85 -16.49 -6.61
N ASP A 106 -3.08 -16.98 -7.57
CA ASP A 106 -3.30 -18.30 -8.18
C ASP A 106 -3.16 -19.44 -7.18
N LYS A 107 -2.27 -19.30 -6.20
CA LYS A 107 -2.05 -20.32 -5.17
C LYS A 107 -3.09 -20.25 -4.06
N GLU A 108 -3.40 -19.07 -3.56
CA GLU A 108 -4.24 -18.87 -2.37
C GLU A 108 -5.73 -18.74 -2.70
N GLN A 109 -6.09 -18.37 -3.93
CA GLN A 109 -7.46 -18.17 -4.42
C GLN A 109 -8.29 -17.27 -3.49
N PRO A 110 -7.85 -16.03 -3.22
CA PRO A 110 -8.58 -15.10 -2.37
C PRO A 110 -9.84 -14.59 -3.08
N GLY A 111 -10.90 -14.32 -2.31
CA GLY A 111 -12.09 -13.63 -2.82
C GLY A 111 -11.90 -12.12 -2.95
N LEU A 112 -10.98 -11.54 -2.16
CA LEU A 112 -10.60 -10.13 -2.26
C LEU A 112 -9.08 -9.99 -2.09
N VAL A 113 -8.51 -9.03 -2.83
CA VAL A 113 -7.18 -8.50 -2.57
C VAL A 113 -7.35 -7.03 -2.17
N ILE A 114 -6.90 -6.66 -0.98
CA ILE A 114 -7.01 -5.29 -0.46
C ILE A 114 -5.61 -4.79 -0.15
N LEU A 115 -5.18 -3.70 -0.78
CA LEU A 115 -3.85 -3.12 -0.59
C LEU A 115 -3.91 -1.59 -0.58
N GLY A 116 -2.89 -0.95 -0.04
CA GLY A 116 -2.77 0.50 -0.09
C GLY A 116 -2.78 1.04 -1.52
N LYS A 117 -3.40 2.20 -1.75
CA LYS A 117 -3.41 2.82 -3.09
C LYS A 117 -2.01 3.14 -3.61
N GLN A 118 -1.11 3.49 -2.70
CA GLN A 118 0.28 3.87 -3.00
C GLN A 118 1.17 3.59 -1.80
N ALA A 119 2.49 3.60 -2.00
CA ALA A 119 3.47 3.57 -0.92
C ALA A 119 4.10 4.95 -0.76
N ILE A 120 4.34 5.39 0.47
CA ILE A 120 4.83 6.75 0.77
C ILE A 120 6.30 6.98 0.39
N ASP A 121 7.02 5.94 0.01
CA ASP A 121 8.42 6.01 -0.39
C ASP A 121 8.62 6.30 -1.88
N ASP A 122 7.73 5.83 -2.75
CA ASP A 122 7.84 5.99 -4.20
C ASP A 122 6.63 6.68 -4.86
N ASP A 123 5.49 6.76 -4.17
CA ASP A 123 4.23 7.33 -4.66
C ASP A 123 3.80 6.83 -6.05
N ALA A 124 4.24 5.64 -6.45
CA ALA A 124 4.04 5.14 -7.81
C ALA A 124 2.56 4.86 -8.14
N ASN A 125 1.76 4.44 -7.15
CA ASN A 125 0.32 4.14 -7.30
C ASN A 125 0.01 3.23 -8.50
N GLN A 126 0.77 2.15 -8.69
CA GLN A 126 0.68 1.29 -9.87
C GLN A 126 0.43 -0.19 -9.54
N THR A 127 0.88 -0.68 -8.39
CA THR A 127 0.90 -2.12 -8.07
C THR A 127 -0.50 -2.73 -8.13
N GLY A 128 -1.50 -2.11 -7.50
CA GLY A 128 -2.86 -2.64 -7.45
C GLY A 128 -3.50 -2.73 -8.83
N GLN A 129 -3.37 -1.70 -9.64
CA GLN A 129 -3.92 -1.64 -11.00
C GLN A 129 -3.23 -2.66 -11.93
N MET A 130 -1.89 -2.78 -11.84
CA MET A 130 -1.14 -3.79 -12.59
C MET A 130 -1.53 -5.20 -12.17
N LEU A 131 -1.71 -5.42 -10.87
CA LEU A 131 -2.15 -6.72 -10.34
C LEU A 131 -3.52 -7.10 -10.88
N ALA A 132 -4.48 -6.19 -10.83
CA ALA A 132 -5.83 -6.42 -11.33
C ALA A 132 -5.82 -6.80 -12.82
N ALA A 133 -5.05 -6.06 -13.63
CA ALA A 133 -4.90 -6.36 -15.06
C ALA A 133 -4.21 -7.70 -15.33
N LEU A 134 -3.14 -8.04 -14.58
CA LEU A 134 -2.44 -9.32 -14.73
C LEU A 134 -3.27 -10.52 -14.29
N ALA A 135 -4.14 -10.34 -13.31
CA ALA A 135 -5.00 -11.38 -12.78
C ALA A 135 -6.36 -11.47 -13.47
N ASP A 136 -6.65 -10.55 -14.42
CA ASP A 136 -7.95 -10.39 -15.09
C ASP A 136 -9.11 -10.25 -14.09
N LEU A 137 -8.88 -9.43 -13.04
CA LEU A 137 -9.84 -9.18 -11.97
C LEU A 137 -10.39 -7.75 -12.05
N PRO A 138 -11.69 -7.58 -11.73
CA PRO A 138 -12.24 -6.24 -11.55
C PRO A 138 -11.53 -5.49 -10.43
N GLN A 139 -11.45 -4.16 -10.54
CA GLN A 139 -10.76 -3.31 -9.59
C GLN A 139 -11.58 -2.08 -9.18
N ALA A 140 -11.40 -1.67 -7.93
CA ALA A 140 -11.81 -0.34 -7.46
C ALA A 140 -10.64 0.30 -6.69
N THR A 141 -10.26 1.50 -7.11
CA THR A 141 -9.12 2.24 -6.54
C THR A 141 -9.59 3.37 -5.62
N PHE A 142 -8.74 3.79 -4.68
CA PHE A 142 -9.00 4.91 -3.75
C PHE A 142 -10.24 4.71 -2.88
N ALA A 143 -10.45 3.48 -2.39
CA ALA A 143 -11.64 3.14 -1.61
C ALA A 143 -11.73 3.94 -0.30
N SER A 144 -12.86 4.58 -0.07
CA SER A 144 -13.24 5.22 1.18
C SER A 144 -14.39 4.49 1.90
N LYS A 145 -15.03 3.51 1.22
CA LYS A 145 -16.02 2.60 1.83
C LYS A 145 -16.01 1.27 1.08
N VAL A 146 -16.13 0.15 1.83
CA VAL A 146 -16.21 -1.20 1.27
C VAL A 146 -17.35 -1.96 1.92
N GLU A 147 -18.28 -2.48 1.13
CA GLU A 147 -19.43 -3.27 1.58
C GLU A 147 -19.58 -4.52 0.72
N VAL A 148 -19.49 -5.71 1.35
CA VAL A 148 -19.66 -6.99 0.67
C VAL A 148 -21.13 -7.45 0.83
N SER A 149 -21.75 -7.83 -0.29
CA SER A 149 -23.12 -8.34 -0.32
C SER A 149 -23.23 -9.50 -1.32
N GLY A 150 -23.38 -10.71 -0.80
CA GLY A 150 -23.41 -11.93 -1.61
C GLY A 150 -22.11 -12.14 -2.38
N ASP A 151 -22.18 -12.20 -3.69
CA ASP A 151 -21.05 -12.37 -4.63
C ASP A 151 -20.44 -11.06 -5.12
N LYS A 152 -20.93 -9.93 -4.61
CA LYS A 152 -20.49 -8.59 -5.00
C LYS A 152 -19.85 -7.81 -3.87
N VAL A 153 -18.96 -6.91 -4.24
CA VAL A 153 -18.42 -5.88 -3.36
C VAL A 153 -18.75 -4.50 -3.92
N ASN A 154 -19.39 -3.67 -3.11
CA ASN A 154 -19.65 -2.26 -3.41
C ASN A 154 -18.56 -1.41 -2.79
N VAL A 155 -17.88 -0.62 -3.61
CA VAL A 155 -16.76 0.22 -3.20
C VAL A 155 -17.07 1.66 -3.54
N THR A 156 -17.14 2.52 -2.53
CA THR A 156 -17.16 3.97 -2.73
C THR A 156 -15.72 4.46 -2.74
N ARG A 157 -15.37 5.21 -3.77
CA ARG A 157 -14.02 5.70 -4.04
C ARG A 157 -13.96 7.22 -4.13
N GLU A 158 -12.82 7.76 -3.73
CA GLU A 158 -12.51 9.19 -3.86
C GLU A 158 -12.07 9.51 -5.29
N VAL A 159 -12.74 10.44 -5.94
CA VAL A 159 -12.39 10.97 -7.27
C VAL A 159 -12.40 12.49 -7.23
N ASP A 160 -11.75 13.16 -8.19
CA ASP A 160 -11.63 14.63 -8.19
C ASP A 160 -12.98 15.35 -8.15
N GLY A 161 -14.01 14.77 -8.78
CA GLY A 161 -15.37 15.33 -8.79
C GLY A 161 -16.21 14.98 -7.55
N GLY A 162 -15.70 14.21 -6.59
CA GLY A 162 -16.45 13.78 -5.39
C GLY A 162 -16.33 12.28 -5.11
N LEU A 163 -17.46 11.60 -4.93
CA LEU A 163 -17.50 10.17 -4.62
C LEU A 163 -18.16 9.40 -5.79
N GLU A 164 -17.58 8.24 -6.08
CA GLU A 164 -18.13 7.28 -7.04
C GLU A 164 -18.29 5.92 -6.36
N THR A 165 -19.42 5.25 -6.59
CA THR A 165 -19.63 3.90 -6.07
C THR A 165 -19.67 2.89 -7.21
N LEU A 166 -18.79 1.89 -7.12
CA LEU A 166 -18.68 0.78 -8.06
C LEU A 166 -19.20 -0.50 -7.40
N SER A 167 -19.90 -1.32 -8.18
CA SER A 167 -20.31 -2.68 -7.76
C SER A 167 -19.51 -3.69 -8.59
N LEU A 168 -18.63 -4.44 -7.92
CA LEU A 168 -17.73 -5.41 -8.55
C LEU A 168 -18.18 -6.82 -8.23
N SER A 169 -18.05 -7.74 -9.20
CA SER A 169 -18.12 -9.19 -8.92
C SER A 169 -16.83 -9.66 -8.27
N MET A 170 -16.92 -10.55 -7.29
CA MET A 170 -15.75 -11.18 -6.68
C MET A 170 -15.29 -12.40 -7.49
N PRO A 171 -13.98 -12.71 -7.53
CA PRO A 171 -12.89 -12.04 -6.83
C PRO A 171 -12.54 -10.67 -7.42
N ALA A 172 -12.02 -9.74 -6.58
CA ALA A 172 -11.71 -8.36 -6.98
C ALA A 172 -10.47 -7.80 -6.27
N VAL A 173 -9.88 -6.75 -6.87
CA VAL A 173 -8.75 -6.00 -6.29
C VAL A 173 -9.25 -4.62 -5.86
N ILE A 174 -8.97 -4.23 -4.62
CA ILE A 174 -9.35 -2.95 -4.04
C ILE A 174 -8.10 -2.24 -3.54
N THR A 175 -7.91 -0.97 -3.91
CA THR A 175 -6.88 -0.13 -3.30
C THR A 175 -7.49 0.87 -2.34
N THR A 176 -6.87 1.05 -1.17
CA THR A 176 -7.45 1.81 -0.05
C THR A 176 -6.95 3.25 0.00
N ASP A 177 -7.86 4.19 0.24
CA ASP A 177 -7.55 5.56 0.63
C ASP A 177 -7.47 5.67 2.17
N LEU A 178 -6.83 6.71 2.69
CA LEU A 178 -6.73 6.97 4.13
C LEU A 178 -8.10 7.25 4.80
N ARG A 179 -9.10 7.62 4.02
CA ARG A 179 -10.46 7.90 4.50
C ARG A 179 -11.29 6.65 4.76
N LEU A 180 -10.82 5.47 4.38
CA LEU A 180 -11.59 4.23 4.51
C LEU A 180 -11.85 3.86 5.97
N ASN A 181 -10.84 3.94 6.81
CA ASN A 181 -10.95 3.64 8.24
C ASN A 181 -9.79 4.26 9.03
N GLU A 182 -9.87 4.15 10.35
CA GLU A 182 -8.77 4.42 11.27
C GLU A 182 -8.26 3.08 11.81
N PRO A 183 -6.97 2.73 11.58
CA PRO A 183 -6.39 1.49 12.08
C PRO A 183 -6.41 1.43 13.60
N ARG A 184 -6.66 0.23 14.13
CA ARG A 184 -6.64 -0.03 15.58
C ARG A 184 -5.23 0.03 16.14
N TYR A 185 -5.10 0.45 17.39
CA TYR A 185 -3.84 0.35 18.12
C TYR A 185 -3.51 -1.10 18.41
N VAL A 186 -2.24 -1.47 18.14
CA VAL A 186 -1.73 -2.80 18.42
C VAL A 186 -1.36 -2.89 19.89
N THR A 187 -1.95 -3.86 20.60
CA THR A 187 -1.67 -4.10 22.01
C THR A 187 -0.48 -5.05 22.20
N LEU A 188 0.21 -4.94 23.34
CA LEU A 188 1.33 -5.84 23.66
C LEU A 188 0.95 -7.34 23.64
N PRO A 189 -0.21 -7.78 24.17
CA PRO A 189 -0.67 -9.16 24.02
C PRO A 189 -0.81 -9.60 22.57
N ASN A 190 -1.28 -8.74 21.67
CA ASN A 190 -1.42 -9.06 20.26
C ASN A 190 -0.06 -9.17 19.56
N ILE A 191 0.92 -8.35 19.92
CA ILE A 191 2.31 -8.48 19.44
C ILE A 191 2.88 -9.85 19.87
N MET A 192 2.66 -10.26 21.10
CA MET A 192 3.15 -11.56 21.61
C MET A 192 2.48 -12.74 20.90
N LYS A 193 1.17 -12.64 20.62
CA LYS A 193 0.45 -13.65 19.84
C LYS A 193 0.95 -13.70 18.37
N ALA A 194 1.18 -12.54 17.75
CA ALA A 194 1.67 -12.44 16.39
C ALA A 194 3.02 -13.14 16.17
N LYS A 195 3.90 -13.15 17.16
CA LYS A 195 5.19 -13.87 17.10
C LYS A 195 5.05 -15.38 16.87
N LYS A 196 3.91 -15.98 17.30
CA LYS A 196 3.63 -17.41 17.19
C LYS A 196 2.81 -17.77 15.97
N LYS A 197 2.24 -16.78 15.24
CA LYS A 197 1.45 -17.02 14.03
C LYS A 197 2.35 -17.53 12.90
N GLN A 198 1.79 -18.33 12.01
CA GLN A 198 2.48 -18.88 10.84
C GLN A 198 2.99 -17.76 9.94
N LEU A 199 4.25 -17.89 9.52
CA LEU A 199 4.89 -17.02 8.54
C LEU A 199 5.68 -17.92 7.60
N ASP A 200 5.21 -18.00 6.36
CA ASP A 200 5.84 -18.77 5.30
C ASP A 200 6.80 -17.86 4.53
N THR A 201 7.95 -18.42 4.13
CA THR A 201 8.91 -17.71 3.29
C THR A 201 9.04 -18.48 1.98
N VAL A 202 8.89 -17.76 0.87
CA VAL A 202 9.07 -18.28 -0.50
C VAL A 202 9.99 -17.37 -1.28
N LYS A 203 10.64 -17.88 -2.32
CA LYS A 203 11.49 -17.08 -3.21
C LYS A 203 10.78 -16.81 -4.54
N PRO A 204 11.12 -15.72 -5.26
CA PRO A 204 10.56 -15.43 -6.59
C PRO A 204 10.70 -16.58 -7.57
N GLU A 205 11.81 -17.31 -7.52
CA GLU A 205 12.11 -18.45 -8.39
C GLU A 205 11.14 -19.62 -8.14
N GLU A 206 10.73 -19.84 -6.87
CA GLU A 206 9.73 -20.86 -6.51
C GLU A 206 8.32 -20.53 -7.04
N LEU A 207 8.09 -19.25 -7.30
CA LEU A 207 6.85 -18.75 -7.92
C LEU A 207 6.95 -18.67 -9.45
N GLY A 208 8.12 -18.95 -10.03
CA GLY A 208 8.36 -18.86 -11.47
C GLY A 208 8.29 -17.44 -12.03
N VAL A 209 8.57 -16.42 -11.22
CA VAL A 209 8.41 -15.01 -11.59
C VAL A 209 9.76 -14.34 -11.87
N ASP A 210 9.89 -13.74 -13.04
CA ASP A 210 10.98 -12.82 -13.37
C ASP A 210 10.74 -11.46 -12.71
N ILE A 211 11.66 -11.08 -11.81
CA ILE A 211 11.65 -9.84 -11.06
C ILE A 211 12.69 -8.82 -11.54
N ALA A 212 13.32 -9.04 -12.69
CA ALA A 212 14.34 -8.14 -13.22
C ALA A 212 13.84 -6.69 -13.30
N PRO A 213 14.62 -5.70 -12.83
CA PRO A 213 14.23 -4.29 -12.88
C PRO A 213 14.18 -3.80 -14.33
N ARG A 214 13.19 -2.99 -14.65
CA ARG A 214 12.97 -2.38 -15.97
C ARG A 214 13.29 -0.90 -16.02
N LEU A 215 13.37 -0.26 -14.86
CA LEU A 215 13.70 1.16 -14.69
C LEU A 215 15.01 1.28 -13.91
N LYS A 216 15.77 2.32 -14.23
CA LYS A 216 16.98 2.68 -13.50
C LYS A 216 16.87 4.11 -13.00
N THR A 217 16.99 4.32 -11.70
CA THR A 217 17.09 5.65 -11.12
C THR A 217 18.41 6.28 -11.51
N LEU A 218 18.36 7.39 -12.22
CA LEU A 218 19.57 8.09 -12.70
C LEU A 218 20.12 9.04 -11.65
N LYS A 219 19.24 9.77 -10.94
CA LYS A 219 19.63 10.73 -9.93
C LYS A 219 18.49 11.00 -8.96
N VAL A 220 18.84 11.14 -7.69
CA VAL A 220 17.97 11.65 -6.63
C VAL A 220 18.57 12.95 -6.09
N SER A 221 17.74 13.97 -5.87
CA SER A 221 18.13 15.24 -5.30
C SER A 221 17.10 15.72 -4.29
N GLU A 222 17.54 16.53 -3.33
CA GLU A 222 16.60 17.19 -2.43
C GLU A 222 15.69 18.15 -3.22
N PRO A 223 14.42 18.32 -2.79
CA PRO A 223 13.56 19.33 -3.39
C PRO A 223 14.16 20.75 -3.19
N PRO A 224 13.93 21.67 -4.13
CA PRO A 224 14.39 23.04 -3.97
C PRO A 224 13.78 23.68 -2.73
N LYS A 225 14.57 24.48 -2.01
CA LYS A 225 14.07 25.23 -0.86
C LYS A 225 12.98 26.21 -1.33
N ARG A 226 11.81 26.11 -0.73
CA ARG A 226 10.75 27.08 -0.96
C ARG A 226 11.08 28.39 -0.24
N GLY A 227 10.87 29.52 -0.91
CA GLY A 227 10.92 30.84 -0.29
C GLY A 227 9.75 31.04 0.68
N ALA A 228 9.85 32.05 1.54
CA ALA A 228 8.75 32.43 2.41
C ALA A 228 7.54 32.89 1.56
N GLY A 229 6.34 32.52 2.01
CA GLY A 229 5.12 33.06 1.39
C GLY A 229 4.95 34.54 1.62
N VAL A 230 4.24 35.23 0.72
CA VAL A 230 3.89 36.63 0.82
C VAL A 230 2.50 36.76 1.42
N LYS A 231 2.39 37.44 2.56
CA LYS A 231 1.06 37.78 3.13
C LYS A 231 0.49 38.96 2.35
N VAL A 232 -0.78 38.88 2.02
CA VAL A 232 -1.53 39.95 1.33
C VAL A 232 -2.64 40.48 2.21
N PRO A 233 -3.04 41.77 2.06
CA PRO A 233 -3.99 42.43 2.97
C PRO A 233 -5.43 41.94 2.79
N ASP A 234 -5.81 41.49 1.58
CA ASP A 234 -7.19 41.15 1.25
C ASP A 234 -7.28 40.11 0.13
N VAL A 235 -8.50 39.58 -0.09
CA VAL A 235 -8.80 38.56 -1.10
C VAL A 235 -8.62 39.09 -2.52
N ALA A 236 -8.95 40.34 -2.79
CA ALA A 236 -8.82 40.94 -4.12
C ALA A 236 -7.35 40.99 -4.55
N THR A 237 -6.45 41.37 -3.64
CA THR A 237 -5.00 41.36 -3.86
C THR A 237 -4.48 39.93 -4.06
N LEU A 238 -5.01 38.96 -3.31
CA LEU A 238 -4.64 37.52 -3.49
C LEU A 238 -5.01 37.05 -4.90
N VAL A 239 -6.26 37.27 -5.32
CA VAL A 239 -6.75 36.88 -6.64
C VAL A 239 -5.94 37.56 -7.75
N ALA A 240 -5.67 38.87 -7.62
CA ALA A 240 -4.86 39.63 -8.60
C ALA A 240 -3.45 39.02 -8.72
N LYS A 241 -2.80 38.65 -7.62
CA LYS A 241 -1.48 38.02 -7.63
C LYS A 241 -1.49 36.62 -8.23
N LEU A 242 -2.48 35.80 -7.89
CA LEU A 242 -2.65 34.45 -8.45
C LEU A 242 -2.87 34.52 -9.97
N LYS A 243 -3.65 35.49 -10.44
CA LYS A 243 -3.96 35.66 -11.86
C LYS A 243 -2.80 36.29 -12.65
N ASN A 244 -2.23 37.39 -12.17
CA ASN A 244 -1.31 38.21 -12.96
C ASN A 244 0.17 37.83 -12.76
N GLU A 245 0.56 37.41 -11.54
CA GLU A 245 1.94 37.08 -11.20
C GLU A 245 2.17 35.56 -11.26
N ALA A 246 1.41 34.79 -10.53
CA ALA A 246 1.55 33.32 -10.48
C ALA A 246 0.94 32.60 -11.70
N LYS A 247 -0.07 33.20 -12.35
CA LYS A 247 -0.77 32.67 -13.54
C LYS A 247 -1.33 31.24 -13.34
N VAL A 248 -1.94 31.03 -12.17
CA VAL A 248 -2.51 29.72 -11.79
C VAL A 248 -4.04 29.71 -11.80
N ILE A 249 -4.66 30.86 -11.99
CA ILE A 249 -6.12 31.04 -12.19
C ILE A 249 -6.37 32.03 -13.31
#